data_1ee1a41f7883deb4a253722f18bc48de
#
_entry.id   1ee1a41f7883deb4a253722f18bc48de
#
_cell.length_a   1.000
_cell.length_b   1.000
_cell.length_c   1.000
_cell.angle_alpha   90.00
_cell.angle_beta   90.00
_cell.angle_gamma   90.00
#
_symmetry.space_group_name_H-M   'P 1'
#
loop_
_entity.id
_entity.type
_entity.pdbx_description
1 polymer ?
#
loop_
_entity_poly.entity_id
_entity_poly.type
_entity_poly.pdbx_seq_one_letter_code
_entity_poly.pdbx_strand_id
1 'polypeptide(L)'
;MKITQPRLASTLHEDIDIQTALEKNDEDLTEYSFKSLRIEGLKKDNLSVQSCVFANCSFGECSFRKSQFSDVVFKNCDLSNVNFTGCGFHRVEFL
;
A
#
# COMPACT_ATOMS: atom_id res chain seq x y z
N MET A 1 13.37 -2.59 -22.59
CA MET A 1 12.83 -3.56 -21.63
C MET A 1 11.38 -3.23 -21.29
N LYS A 2 10.56 -4.22 -21.29
CA LYS A 2 9.15 -4.00 -21.03
C LYS A 2 8.87 -4.11 -19.54
N ILE A 3 8.31 -3.05 -18.96
CA ILE A 3 7.96 -3.03 -17.54
C ILE A 3 6.57 -3.65 -17.37
N THR A 4 6.47 -4.62 -16.48
CA THR A 4 5.19 -5.23 -16.18
C THR A 4 4.41 -4.33 -15.23
N GLN A 5 3.24 -3.91 -15.65
CA GLN A 5 2.39 -3.04 -14.85
C GLN A 5 1.64 -3.84 -13.80
N PRO A 6 1.24 -3.19 -12.69
CA PRO A 6 0.41 -3.85 -11.68
C PRO A 6 -0.89 -4.38 -12.26
N ARG A 7 -1.31 -5.53 -11.77
CA ARG A 7 -2.55 -6.17 -12.17
C ARG A 7 -3.60 -5.88 -11.10
N LEU A 8 -4.47 -4.93 -11.40
CA LEU A 8 -5.48 -4.52 -10.46
C LEU A 8 -6.81 -5.19 -10.76
N ALA A 9 -7.58 -5.46 -9.71
CA ALA A 9 -8.93 -5.95 -9.86
C ALA A 9 -9.81 -4.89 -10.54
N SER A 10 -10.87 -5.29 -11.20
CA SER A 10 -11.78 -4.36 -11.86
C SER A 10 -12.54 -3.48 -10.86
N THR A 11 -12.74 -3.97 -9.65
CA THR A 11 -13.40 -3.22 -8.58
C THR A 11 -12.55 -3.29 -7.33
N LEU A 12 -12.21 -2.11 -6.78
CA LEU A 12 -11.45 -2.00 -5.55
C LEU A 12 -12.36 -1.47 -4.44
N HIS A 13 -12.12 -1.92 -3.22
CA HIS A 13 -12.83 -1.40 -2.04
C HIS A 13 -12.37 0.03 -1.78
N GLU A 14 -13.32 0.95 -1.65
CA GLU A 14 -13.03 2.37 -1.42
C GLU A 14 -13.68 2.85 -0.13
N ASP A 15 -13.42 4.11 0.23
CA ASP A 15 -14.04 4.79 1.37
C ASP A 15 -13.84 4.10 2.71
N ILE A 16 -12.68 3.47 2.88
CA ILE A 16 -12.30 2.85 4.14
C ILE A 16 -10.89 3.34 4.49
N ASP A 17 -10.62 3.60 5.77
CA ASP A 17 -9.28 3.95 6.17
C ASP A 17 -8.40 2.70 6.30
N ILE A 18 -7.09 2.91 6.21
CA ILE A 18 -6.15 1.79 6.20
C ILE A 18 -6.16 0.99 7.50
N GLN A 19 -6.35 1.67 8.62
CA GLN A 19 -6.33 1.00 9.91
C GLN A 19 -7.54 0.09 10.07
N THR A 20 -8.71 0.55 9.67
CA THR A 20 -9.92 -0.26 9.67
C THR A 20 -9.79 -1.45 8.72
N ALA A 21 -9.20 -1.23 7.54
CA ALA A 21 -8.98 -2.30 6.57
C ALA A 21 -8.05 -3.38 7.12
N LEU A 22 -6.99 -2.98 7.80
CA LEU A 22 -6.05 -3.93 8.40
C LEU A 22 -6.70 -4.76 9.50
N GLU A 23 -7.46 -4.11 10.37
CA GLU A 23 -8.17 -4.81 11.45
C GLU A 23 -9.18 -5.82 10.92
N LYS A 24 -9.89 -5.43 9.86
CA LYS A 24 -10.93 -6.26 9.27
C LYS A 24 -10.37 -7.48 8.54
N ASN A 25 -9.17 -7.37 7.97
CA ASN A 25 -8.60 -8.38 7.09
C ASN A 25 -7.36 -9.05 7.66
N ASP A 26 -7.20 -9.06 8.95
CA ASP A 26 -6.11 -9.75 9.64
C ASP A 26 -4.73 -9.30 9.11
N GLU A 27 -4.59 -8.00 8.92
CA GLU A 27 -3.38 -7.34 8.44
C GLU A 27 -2.98 -7.67 7.00
N ASP A 28 -3.93 -8.12 6.19
CA ASP A 28 -3.80 -8.22 4.76
C ASP A 28 -4.62 -7.15 4.08
N LEU A 29 -4.07 -6.58 3.00
CA LEU A 29 -4.80 -5.62 2.18
C LEU A 29 -4.88 -6.15 0.75
N THR A 30 -6.08 -6.47 0.30
CA THR A 30 -6.30 -6.97 -1.05
C THR A 30 -7.45 -6.22 -1.68
N GLU A 31 -7.20 -5.66 -2.87
CA GLU A 31 -8.20 -4.97 -3.66
C GLU A 31 -8.78 -3.73 -2.99
N TYR A 32 -7.90 -2.88 -2.42
CA TYR A 32 -8.29 -1.62 -1.82
C TYR A 32 -7.80 -0.43 -2.64
N SER A 33 -8.57 0.65 -2.61
CA SER A 33 -8.17 1.95 -3.13
C SER A 33 -8.26 2.98 -2.01
N PHE A 34 -7.11 3.56 -1.66
CA PHE A 34 -7.03 4.59 -0.62
C PHE A 34 -6.72 5.92 -1.29
N LYS A 35 -7.50 6.95 -0.98
CA LYS A 35 -7.33 8.28 -1.58
C LYS A 35 -7.26 9.35 -0.52
N SER A 36 -6.30 10.25 -0.69
CA SER A 36 -6.19 11.48 0.13
C SER A 36 -6.14 11.21 1.62
N LEU A 37 -5.44 10.16 2.02
CA LEU A 37 -5.30 9.79 3.42
C LEU A 37 -3.99 10.35 3.98
N ARG A 38 -4.04 10.76 5.23
CA ARG A 38 -2.86 11.12 5.99
C ARG A 38 -2.66 10.07 7.07
N ILE A 39 -1.63 9.26 6.88
CA ILE A 39 -1.36 8.11 7.74
C ILE A 39 -0.10 8.43 8.53
N GLU A 40 -0.19 8.45 9.85
CA GLU A 40 0.97 8.77 10.68
C GLU A 40 1.22 7.70 11.74
N GLY A 41 2.48 7.36 11.92
CA GLY A 41 2.92 6.46 12.97
C GLY A 41 2.46 5.03 12.84
N LEU A 42 2.00 4.62 11.66
CA LEU A 42 1.55 3.24 11.45
C LEU A 42 2.77 2.32 11.34
N LYS A 43 2.86 1.36 12.23
CA LYS A 43 3.97 0.42 12.26
C LYS A 43 3.41 -1.00 12.21
N LYS A 44 3.48 -1.60 11.05
CA LYS A 44 2.99 -2.96 10.81
C LYS A 44 4.02 -3.74 10.02
N ASP A 45 4.54 -4.79 10.61
CA ASP A 45 5.48 -5.67 9.96
C ASP A 45 4.76 -6.86 9.33
N ASN A 46 5.37 -7.42 8.30
CA ASN A 46 4.87 -8.65 7.65
C ASN A 46 3.47 -8.51 7.05
N LEU A 47 3.17 -7.33 6.46
CA LEU A 47 1.91 -7.14 5.75
C LEU A 47 1.95 -7.84 4.39
N SER A 48 0.79 -8.24 3.92
CA SER A 48 0.60 -8.67 2.54
C SER A 48 -0.35 -7.67 1.86
N VAL A 49 0.17 -6.93 0.88
CA VAL A 49 -0.58 -5.91 0.17
C VAL A 49 -0.65 -6.29 -1.30
N GLN A 50 -1.85 -6.54 -1.81
CA GLN A 50 -2.05 -7.01 -3.18
C GLN A 50 -3.16 -6.24 -3.87
N SER A 51 -2.93 -5.89 -5.12
CA SER A 51 -3.93 -5.24 -5.98
C SER A 51 -4.54 -3.99 -5.34
N CYS A 52 -3.67 -3.12 -4.81
CA CYS A 52 -4.10 -1.91 -4.11
C CYS A 52 -3.59 -0.66 -4.81
N VAL A 53 -4.33 0.43 -4.64
CA VAL A 53 -3.93 1.75 -5.12
C VAL A 53 -3.92 2.72 -3.94
N PHE A 54 -2.83 3.47 -3.83
CA PHE A 54 -2.70 4.57 -2.87
C PHE A 54 -2.51 5.84 -3.68
N ALA A 55 -3.48 6.73 -3.64
CA ALA A 55 -3.45 7.98 -4.40
C ALA A 55 -3.51 9.18 -3.47
N ASN A 56 -2.57 10.11 -3.64
CA ASN A 56 -2.50 11.33 -2.84
C ASN A 56 -2.46 11.07 -1.33
N CYS A 57 -1.76 10.03 -0.93
CA CYS A 57 -1.62 9.65 0.47
C CYS A 57 -0.28 10.10 1.02
N SER A 58 -0.26 10.51 2.28
CA SER A 58 0.94 10.92 2.97
C SER A 58 1.19 9.95 4.13
N PHE A 59 2.41 9.42 4.19
CA PHE A 59 2.79 8.48 5.24
C PHE A 59 3.87 9.12 6.11
N GLY A 60 3.51 9.50 7.33
CA GLY A 60 4.44 10.11 8.28
C GLY A 60 4.95 9.09 9.29
N GLU A 61 6.25 8.90 9.33
CA GLU A 61 6.91 8.00 10.30
C GLU A 61 6.28 6.60 10.35
N CYS A 62 5.99 6.05 9.18
CA CYS A 62 5.40 4.71 9.08
C CYS A 62 6.49 3.67 8.85
N SER A 63 6.21 2.45 9.26
CA SER A 63 7.11 1.32 9.06
C SER A 63 6.32 0.10 8.59
N PHE A 64 6.77 -0.49 7.49
CA PHE A 64 6.15 -1.69 6.92
C PHE A 64 7.22 -2.75 6.67
N ARG A 65 8.03 -3.01 7.66
CA ARG A 65 9.18 -3.91 7.52
C ARG A 65 8.74 -5.33 7.16
N LYS A 66 9.50 -5.97 6.28
CA LYS A 66 9.30 -7.37 5.89
C LYS A 66 7.92 -7.63 5.27
N SER A 67 7.35 -6.61 4.64
CA SER A 67 6.05 -6.71 3.99
C SER A 67 6.22 -7.05 2.51
N GLN A 68 5.18 -7.58 1.91
CA GLN A 68 5.15 -7.92 0.49
C GLN A 68 4.11 -7.07 -0.21
N PHE A 69 4.53 -6.37 -1.26
CA PHE A 69 3.67 -5.54 -2.08
C PHE A 69 3.63 -6.13 -3.49
N SER A 70 2.47 -6.54 -3.92
CA SER A 70 2.28 -7.12 -5.26
C SER A 70 1.14 -6.41 -5.97
N ASP A 71 1.39 -5.98 -7.22
CA ASP A 71 0.38 -5.30 -8.02
C ASP A 71 -0.18 -4.05 -7.32
N VAL A 72 0.72 -3.16 -6.88
CA VAL A 72 0.37 -1.97 -6.10
C VAL A 72 0.81 -0.72 -6.84
N VAL A 73 -0.03 0.31 -6.79
CA VAL A 73 0.29 1.63 -7.34
C VAL A 73 0.32 2.65 -6.22
N PHE A 74 1.42 3.40 -6.13
CA PHE A 74 1.53 4.58 -5.27
C PHE A 74 1.56 5.79 -6.18
N LYS A 75 0.48 6.55 -6.21
CA LYS A 75 0.35 7.72 -7.08
C LYS A 75 0.34 9.00 -6.25
N ASN A 76 1.31 9.89 -6.50
CA ASN A 76 1.43 11.16 -5.78
C ASN A 76 1.43 10.96 -4.27
N CYS A 77 2.20 10.00 -3.79
CA CYS A 77 2.29 9.69 -2.37
C CYS A 77 3.60 10.20 -1.79
N ASP A 78 3.54 10.68 -0.56
CA ASP A 78 4.74 11.03 0.19
C ASP A 78 5.18 9.82 1.00
N LEU A 79 6.25 9.19 0.58
CA LEU A 79 6.82 8.00 1.21
C LEU A 79 8.18 8.29 1.85
N SER A 80 8.55 9.57 1.98
CA SER A 80 9.90 9.95 2.41
C SER A 80 10.25 9.51 3.82
N ASN A 81 9.25 9.27 4.67
CA ASN A 81 9.47 8.84 6.06
C ASN A 81 8.95 7.42 6.30
N VAL A 82 9.00 6.58 5.29
CA VAL A 82 8.54 5.19 5.42
C VAL A 82 9.72 4.24 5.44
N ASN A 83 9.69 3.31 6.37
CA ASN A 83 10.70 2.26 6.46
C ASN A 83 10.19 1.00 5.75
N PHE A 84 10.82 0.69 4.61
CA PHE A 84 10.49 -0.50 3.82
C PHE A 84 11.56 -1.60 3.95
N THR A 85 12.28 -1.64 5.05
CA THR A 85 13.37 -2.61 5.25
C THR A 85 12.86 -4.04 5.10
N GLY A 86 13.52 -4.81 4.25
CA GLY A 86 13.19 -6.22 4.05
C GLY A 86 11.93 -6.47 3.25
N CYS A 87 11.36 -5.44 2.62
CA CYS A 87 10.15 -5.58 1.83
C CYS A 87 10.43 -6.16 0.45
N GLY A 88 9.46 -6.91 -0.07
CA GLY A 88 9.47 -7.34 -1.45
C GLY A 88 8.47 -6.54 -2.28
N PHE A 89 8.87 -6.18 -3.50
CA PHE A 89 8.03 -5.43 -4.43
C PHE A 89 7.92 -6.20 -5.74
N HIS A 90 6.71 -6.51 -6.14
CA HIS A 90 6.45 -7.24 -7.38
C HIS A 90 5.36 -6.52 -8.17
N ARG A 91 5.70 -6.04 -9.35
CA ARG A 91 4.80 -5.22 -10.19
C ARG A 91 4.23 -4.03 -9.41
N VAL A 92 5.13 -3.22 -8.84
CA VAL A 92 4.75 -2.03 -8.08
C VAL A 92 5.17 -0.80 -8.88
N GLU A 93 4.26 0.17 -8.97
CA GLU A 93 4.54 1.44 -9.62
C GLU A 93 4.52 2.58 -8.62
N PHE A 94 5.48 3.48 -8.77
CA PHE A 94 5.55 4.74 -8.01
C PHE A 94 5.41 5.86 -9.03
N LEU A 95 4.30 6.54 -9.01
CA LEU A 95 3.96 7.58 -9.99
C LEU A 95 3.99 8.99 -9.41
#